data_bd6cc2e3f7be2498b090e4baecd26c80
#
_entry.id   bd6cc2e3f7be2498b090e4baecd26c80
#
_cell.length_a   1.000
_cell.length_b   1.000
_cell.length_c   1.000
_cell.angle_alpha   90.00
_cell.angle_beta   90.00
_cell.angle_gamma   90.00
#
_symmetry.space_group_name_H-M   'P 1'
#
loop_
_entity.id
_entity.type
_entity.pdbx_description
1 polymer ?
#
loop_
_entity_poly.entity_id
_entity_poly.type
_entity_poly.pdbx_seq_one_letter_code
_entity_poly.pdbx_strand_id
1 'polypeptide(L)'
;MKSFLQPLLSRSLLIGLFVFALASTASAADETFNWAPSLNVGDALPAISAVDQDGNEHSLAQLSGENGLILIMSRSFDWCPFCIRQLQQLVESEAQFNAIGFNVATMTYDSVATLKEAEEEYETTFPLLHDEDSAHIKAMGILNMQYEPGNRAYGIPYPGIFVLDNNGVIRAKLAEEDYRMRPDFSLVLEAAQAVE
;
A
#
# COMPACT_ATOMS: atom_id res chain seq x y z
N MET A 1 -0.56 -47.34 91.63
CA MET A 1 -0.32 -48.11 90.44
C MET A 1 -0.39 -47.11 89.28
N LYS A 2 0.52 -47.12 88.34
CA LYS A 2 0.95 -45.99 87.51
C LYS A 2 -0.02 -45.71 86.36
N SER A 3 -0.53 -44.45 86.34
CA SER A 3 -1.29 -43.87 85.27
C SER A 3 -0.30 -43.32 84.22
N PHE A 4 -0.50 -43.72 82.92
CA PHE A 4 0.25 -43.18 81.83
C PHE A 4 -0.68 -42.25 81.04
N LEU A 5 -0.43 -40.96 81.09
CA LEU A 5 -1.00 -39.93 80.21
C LEU A 5 -0.20 -39.89 78.89
N GLN A 6 -0.86 -40.09 77.77
CA GLN A 6 -0.30 -39.78 76.46
C GLN A 6 -0.72 -38.39 76.02
N PRO A 7 0.18 -37.59 75.46
CA PRO A 7 -0.18 -36.29 74.86
C PRO A 7 -0.67 -36.42 73.44
N LEU A 8 -1.78 -35.75 73.16
CA LEU A 8 -2.37 -35.57 71.85
C LEU A 8 -1.49 -34.64 70.99
N LEU A 9 -0.89 -35.18 69.96
CA LEU A 9 -0.21 -34.41 68.91
C LEU A 9 -1.22 -33.78 67.92
N SER A 10 -1.38 -32.47 68.03
CA SER A 10 -2.11 -31.64 67.09
C SER A 10 -1.35 -31.61 65.74
N ARG A 11 -1.94 -32.18 64.68
CA ARG A 11 -1.47 -32.05 63.29
C ARG A 11 -2.03 -30.76 62.71
N SER A 12 -1.24 -29.72 62.68
CA SER A 12 -1.54 -28.49 61.91
C SER A 12 -1.41 -28.76 60.44
N LEU A 13 -2.57 -28.73 59.77
CA LEU A 13 -2.67 -28.85 58.32
C LEU A 13 -2.35 -27.48 57.63
N LEU A 14 -1.11 -27.32 57.13
CA LEU A 14 -0.74 -26.17 56.33
C LEU A 14 -1.31 -26.33 54.90
N ILE A 15 -2.41 -25.61 54.62
CA ILE A 15 -2.97 -25.49 53.29
C ILE A 15 -2.10 -24.44 52.55
N GLY A 16 -1.20 -24.92 51.72
CA GLY A 16 -0.44 -24.06 50.80
C GLY A 16 -1.32 -23.56 49.68
N LEU A 17 -1.63 -22.28 49.68
CA LEU A 17 -2.33 -21.61 48.60
C LEU A 17 -1.34 -21.44 47.41
N PHE A 18 -1.44 -22.35 46.43
CA PHE A 18 -0.71 -22.22 45.15
C PHE A 18 -1.42 -21.18 44.29
N VAL A 19 -0.94 -19.95 44.28
CA VAL A 19 -1.38 -18.92 43.32
C VAL A 19 -0.77 -19.24 41.96
N PHE A 20 -1.58 -19.83 41.09
CA PHE A 20 -1.22 -20.01 39.67
C PHE A 20 -1.27 -18.63 38.98
N ALA A 21 -0.14 -18.00 38.82
CA ALA A 21 -0.02 -16.81 37.96
C ALA A 21 -0.23 -17.26 36.50
N LEU A 22 -1.42 -17.01 35.95
CA LEU A 22 -1.64 -17.07 34.49
C LEU A 22 -0.80 -15.97 33.84
N ALA A 23 0.37 -16.34 33.34
CA ALA A 23 1.10 -15.53 32.42
C ALA A 23 0.30 -15.48 31.12
N SER A 24 -0.43 -14.40 30.88
CA SER A 24 -1.00 -14.09 29.57
C SER A 24 0.18 -13.87 28.63
N THR A 25 0.49 -14.87 27.81
CA THR A 25 1.32 -14.69 26.63
C THR A 25 0.52 -13.84 25.67
N ALA A 26 0.81 -12.53 25.63
CA ALA A 26 0.40 -11.70 24.52
C ALA A 26 1.06 -12.29 23.28
N SER A 27 0.26 -12.96 22.45
CA SER A 27 0.64 -13.33 21.10
C SER A 27 0.93 -12.00 20.39
N ALA A 28 2.20 -11.74 20.03
CA ALA A 28 2.50 -10.73 19.05
C ALA A 28 1.72 -11.13 17.79
N ALA A 29 0.67 -10.38 17.46
CA ALA A 29 0.04 -10.50 16.16
C ALA A 29 1.16 -10.25 15.16
N ASP A 30 1.36 -11.21 14.27
CA ASP A 30 2.19 -11.03 13.08
C ASP A 30 1.59 -9.82 12.35
N GLU A 31 2.27 -8.68 12.39
CA GLU A 31 1.81 -7.48 11.70
C GLU A 31 1.96 -7.77 10.21
N THR A 32 0.90 -8.30 9.63
CA THR A 32 0.84 -8.50 8.17
C THR A 32 1.04 -7.15 7.50
N PHE A 33 1.94 -7.10 6.52
CA PHE A 33 2.20 -5.91 5.73
C PHE A 33 0.88 -5.32 5.22
N ASN A 34 0.61 -4.06 5.58
CA ASN A 34 -0.59 -3.32 5.17
C ASN A 34 -0.16 -2.03 4.48
N TRP A 35 -0.16 -2.04 3.17
CA TRP A 35 0.13 -0.86 2.37
C TRP A 35 -1.03 0.15 2.44
N ALA A 36 -0.71 1.46 2.48
CA ALA A 36 -1.68 2.55 2.64
C ALA A 36 -2.63 2.29 3.83
N PRO A 37 -2.13 2.18 5.07
CA PRO A 37 -2.90 1.70 6.22
C PRO A 37 -4.05 2.63 6.63
N SER A 38 -4.01 3.89 6.22
CA SER A 38 -5.08 4.89 6.46
C SER A 38 -6.25 4.79 5.47
N LEU A 39 -6.12 4.00 4.40
CA LEU A 39 -7.13 3.83 3.35
C LEU A 39 -7.58 2.37 3.29
N ASN A 40 -8.88 2.13 3.37
CA ASN A 40 -9.46 0.79 3.29
C ASN A 40 -10.16 0.58 1.95
N VAL A 41 -10.36 -0.68 1.58
CA VAL A 41 -11.28 -1.04 0.50
C VAL A 41 -12.69 -0.54 0.89
N GLY A 42 -13.33 0.18 -0.01
CA GLY A 42 -14.61 0.85 0.22
C GLY A 42 -14.49 2.34 0.57
N ASP A 43 -13.31 2.83 0.94
CA ASP A 43 -13.08 4.27 1.14
C ASP A 43 -12.93 4.99 -0.21
N ALA A 44 -13.33 6.25 -0.26
CA ALA A 44 -13.00 7.11 -1.39
C ALA A 44 -11.52 7.49 -1.33
N LEU A 45 -10.83 7.41 -2.49
CA LEU A 45 -9.46 7.91 -2.59
C LEU A 45 -9.45 9.45 -2.35
N PRO A 46 -8.42 10.02 -1.69
CA PRO A 46 -8.24 11.47 -1.65
C PRO A 46 -8.28 12.08 -3.06
N ALA A 47 -8.85 13.27 -3.18
CA ALA A 47 -8.99 13.95 -4.47
C ALA A 47 -7.63 14.08 -5.17
N ILE A 48 -7.61 13.83 -6.47
CA ILE A 48 -6.44 14.05 -7.33
C ILE A 48 -6.65 15.34 -8.11
N SER A 49 -5.60 16.17 -8.14
CA SER A 49 -5.39 17.29 -9.05
C SER A 49 -3.91 17.31 -9.33
N ALA A 50 -3.49 16.73 -10.46
CA ALA A 50 -2.09 16.54 -10.82
C ALA A 50 -1.91 16.78 -12.33
N VAL A 51 -0.74 17.27 -12.72
CA VAL A 51 -0.41 17.46 -14.14
C VAL A 51 0.26 16.23 -14.72
N ASP A 52 -0.01 15.95 -15.98
CA ASP A 52 0.66 14.87 -16.72
C ASP A 52 2.00 15.32 -17.34
N GLN A 53 2.61 14.46 -18.11
CA GLN A 53 3.85 14.68 -18.83
C GLN A 53 3.77 15.78 -19.90
N ASP A 54 2.57 16.16 -20.35
CA ASP A 54 2.31 17.25 -21.28
C ASP A 54 1.91 18.55 -20.58
N GLY A 55 1.81 18.55 -19.24
CA GLY A 55 1.39 19.68 -18.44
C GLY A 55 -0.13 19.88 -18.38
N ASN A 56 -0.93 18.90 -18.80
CA ASN A 56 -2.39 18.94 -18.66
C ASN A 56 -2.80 18.52 -17.25
N GLU A 57 -3.69 19.29 -16.63
CA GLU A 57 -4.24 18.97 -15.32
C GLU A 57 -5.32 17.90 -15.42
N HIS A 58 -5.25 16.92 -14.51
CA HIS A 58 -6.19 15.81 -14.41
C HIS A 58 -6.79 15.72 -13.03
N SER A 59 -8.10 15.58 -12.98
CA SER A 59 -8.85 15.10 -11.82
C SER A 59 -9.03 13.57 -11.90
N LEU A 60 -9.38 12.95 -10.77
CA LEU A 60 -9.69 11.53 -10.72
C LEU A 60 -10.77 11.12 -11.74
N ALA A 61 -11.83 11.96 -11.89
CA ALA A 61 -12.91 11.71 -12.84
C ALA A 61 -12.46 11.76 -14.31
N GLN A 62 -11.46 12.57 -14.64
CA GLN A 62 -10.90 12.63 -16.00
C GLN A 62 -9.97 11.46 -16.31
N LEU A 63 -9.31 10.91 -15.27
CA LEU A 63 -8.44 9.74 -15.39
C LEU A 63 -9.24 8.45 -15.52
N SER A 64 -10.43 8.37 -14.90
CA SER A 64 -11.22 7.15 -14.82
C SER A 64 -11.81 6.76 -16.17
N GLY A 65 -11.74 5.47 -16.49
CA GLY A 65 -12.48 4.84 -17.59
C GLY A 65 -13.94 4.58 -17.22
N GLU A 66 -14.66 3.86 -18.09
CA GLU A 66 -16.05 3.51 -17.90
C GLU A 66 -16.31 2.77 -16.57
N ASN A 67 -15.41 1.84 -16.21
CA ASN A 67 -15.52 1.02 -15.01
C ASN A 67 -14.56 1.45 -13.90
N GLY A 68 -13.53 2.24 -14.19
CA GLY A 68 -12.63 2.73 -13.16
C GLY A 68 -11.22 3.08 -13.62
N LEU A 69 -10.30 3.07 -12.66
CA LEU A 69 -8.91 3.47 -12.85
C LEU A 69 -7.96 2.50 -12.14
N ILE A 70 -6.89 2.10 -12.82
CA ILE A 70 -5.71 1.48 -12.22
C ILE A 70 -4.69 2.58 -11.98
N LEU A 71 -4.48 2.96 -10.71
CA LEU A 71 -3.54 4.01 -10.32
C LEU A 71 -2.30 3.40 -9.68
N ILE A 72 -1.17 3.52 -10.36
CA ILE A 72 0.12 2.99 -9.91
C ILE A 72 0.91 4.10 -9.22
N MET A 73 1.25 3.91 -7.94
CA MET A 73 2.10 4.80 -7.17
C MET A 73 3.55 4.31 -7.28
N SER A 74 4.37 5.05 -8.02
CA SER A 74 5.77 4.70 -8.32
C SER A 74 6.77 5.66 -7.70
N ARG A 75 8.03 5.21 -7.55
CA ARG A 75 9.08 6.01 -6.90
C ARG A 75 9.68 7.05 -7.85
N SER A 76 10.17 6.60 -9.02
CA SER A 76 10.78 7.47 -10.03
C SER A 76 11.00 6.71 -11.34
N PHE A 77 10.79 7.36 -12.47
CA PHE A 77 11.12 6.84 -13.80
C PHE A 77 12.49 7.28 -14.29
N ASP A 78 13.17 8.19 -13.57
CA ASP A 78 14.55 8.58 -13.83
C ASP A 78 15.58 7.55 -13.31
N TRP A 79 15.45 7.12 -12.06
CA TRP A 79 16.52 6.38 -11.38
C TRP A 79 16.10 5.04 -10.75
N CYS A 80 14.83 4.67 -10.76
CA CYS A 80 14.34 3.45 -10.10
C CYS A 80 14.17 2.31 -11.12
N PRO A 81 15.12 1.35 -11.23
CA PRO A 81 15.05 0.31 -12.25
C PRO A 81 13.85 -0.63 -12.09
N PHE A 82 13.36 -0.80 -10.86
CA PHE A 82 12.16 -1.60 -10.59
C PHE A 82 10.88 -0.87 -11.05
N CYS A 83 10.85 0.46 -10.95
CA CYS A 83 9.73 1.28 -11.40
C CYS A 83 9.68 1.35 -12.93
N ILE A 84 10.84 1.51 -13.57
CA ILE A 84 10.97 1.49 -15.04
C ILE A 84 10.50 0.14 -15.60
N ARG A 85 10.92 -0.96 -15.00
CA ARG A 85 10.45 -2.29 -15.41
C ARG A 85 8.94 -2.44 -15.25
N GLN A 86 8.37 -1.94 -14.14
CA GLN A 86 6.92 -1.97 -13.93
C GLN A 86 6.18 -1.10 -14.96
N LEU A 87 6.75 0.07 -15.33
CA LEU A 87 6.19 0.93 -16.39
C LEU A 87 6.15 0.21 -17.74
N GLN A 88 7.23 -0.47 -18.13
CA GLN A 88 7.29 -1.26 -19.37
C GLN A 88 6.25 -2.39 -19.36
N GLN A 89 6.11 -3.11 -18.25
CA GLN A 89 5.07 -4.14 -18.09
C GLN A 89 3.65 -3.55 -18.18
N LEU A 90 3.45 -2.33 -17.67
CA LEU A 90 2.17 -1.64 -17.77
C LEU A 90 1.82 -1.30 -19.22
N VAL A 91 2.79 -0.80 -19.99
CA VAL A 91 2.62 -0.55 -21.45
C VAL A 91 2.15 -1.82 -22.16
N GLU A 92 2.77 -2.98 -21.86
CA GLU A 92 2.36 -4.27 -22.42
C GLU A 92 0.96 -4.73 -21.98
N SER A 93 0.51 -4.28 -20.80
CA SER A 93 -0.75 -4.73 -20.17
C SER A 93 -1.92 -3.76 -20.36
N GLU A 94 -1.67 -2.50 -20.76
CA GLU A 94 -2.67 -1.43 -20.85
C GLU A 94 -3.92 -1.85 -21.64
N ALA A 95 -3.73 -2.47 -22.81
CA ALA A 95 -4.83 -2.90 -23.67
C ALA A 95 -5.80 -3.87 -22.98
N GLN A 96 -5.31 -4.67 -22.02
CA GLN A 96 -6.14 -5.61 -21.27
C GLN A 96 -7.04 -4.88 -20.26
N PHE A 97 -6.51 -3.82 -19.61
CA PHE A 97 -7.30 -2.98 -18.70
C PHE A 97 -8.34 -2.15 -19.48
N ASN A 98 -7.93 -1.55 -20.59
CA ASN A 98 -8.83 -0.78 -21.47
C ASN A 98 -9.98 -1.66 -22.00
N ALA A 99 -9.70 -2.93 -22.33
CA ALA A 99 -10.72 -3.86 -22.81
C ALA A 99 -11.83 -4.19 -21.80
N ILE A 100 -11.55 -3.98 -20.51
CA ILE A 100 -12.53 -4.14 -19.42
C ILE A 100 -13.01 -2.78 -18.86
N GLY A 101 -12.80 -1.67 -19.57
CA GLY A 101 -13.30 -0.34 -19.22
C GLY A 101 -12.49 0.38 -18.12
N PHE A 102 -11.31 -0.12 -17.77
CA PHE A 102 -10.41 0.55 -16.84
C PHE A 102 -9.33 1.32 -17.59
N ASN A 103 -9.20 2.61 -17.32
CA ASN A 103 -8.02 3.37 -17.71
C ASN A 103 -6.86 3.06 -16.74
N VAL A 104 -5.64 3.43 -17.17
CA VAL A 104 -4.44 3.32 -16.33
C VAL A 104 -3.77 4.69 -16.21
N ALA A 105 -3.17 4.96 -15.05
CA ALA A 105 -2.29 6.11 -14.83
C ALA A 105 -1.21 5.76 -13.82
N THR A 106 -0.08 6.44 -13.90
CA THR A 106 0.98 6.34 -12.89
C THR A 106 1.19 7.69 -12.21
N MET A 107 1.68 7.67 -10.98
CA MET A 107 2.03 8.89 -10.27
C MET A 107 3.41 8.74 -9.61
N THR A 108 4.27 9.74 -9.81
CA THR A 108 5.58 9.85 -9.17
C THR A 108 5.82 11.29 -8.71
N TYR A 109 6.87 11.52 -7.94
CA TYR A 109 7.35 12.87 -7.59
C TYR A 109 8.23 13.49 -8.69
N ASP A 110 8.52 12.74 -9.78
CA ASP A 110 9.36 13.20 -10.86
C ASP A 110 8.76 14.45 -11.53
N SER A 111 9.62 15.34 -12.03
CA SER A 111 9.18 16.53 -12.74
C SER A 111 8.45 16.21 -14.06
N VAL A 112 7.60 17.11 -14.52
CA VAL A 112 6.94 17.00 -15.84
C VAL A 112 7.95 16.71 -16.96
N ALA A 113 9.11 17.37 -16.94
CA ALA A 113 10.16 17.13 -17.94
C ALA A 113 10.70 15.68 -17.88
N THR A 114 10.94 15.15 -16.69
CA THR A 114 11.38 13.75 -16.51
C THR A 114 10.31 12.76 -16.95
N LEU A 115 9.03 13.06 -16.68
CA LEU A 115 7.90 12.23 -17.13
C LEU A 115 7.76 12.26 -18.65
N LYS A 116 8.04 13.41 -19.28
CA LYS A 116 8.04 13.51 -20.75
C LYS A 116 9.16 12.68 -21.38
N GLU A 117 10.36 12.71 -20.79
CA GLU A 117 11.47 11.86 -21.22
C GLU A 117 11.11 10.37 -21.08
N ALA A 118 10.43 9.99 -19.98
CA ALA A 118 9.99 8.61 -19.77
C ALA A 118 8.89 8.18 -20.77
N GLU A 119 7.95 9.07 -21.11
CA GLU A 119 6.95 8.80 -22.14
C GLU A 119 7.62 8.50 -23.49
N GLU A 120 8.57 9.34 -23.90
CA GLU A 120 9.28 9.20 -25.17
C GLU A 120 10.16 7.93 -25.21
N GLU A 121 10.82 7.60 -24.09
CA GLU A 121 11.71 6.44 -24.00
C GLU A 121 10.96 5.11 -23.96
N TYR A 122 9.82 5.08 -23.24
CA TYR A 122 9.04 3.83 -23.01
C TYR A 122 7.76 3.77 -23.83
N GLU A 123 7.50 4.76 -24.70
CA GLU A 123 6.35 4.82 -25.63
C GLU A 123 5.00 4.67 -24.87
N THR A 124 4.85 5.33 -23.70
CA THR A 124 3.61 5.26 -22.93
C THR A 124 2.49 6.04 -23.60
N THR A 125 1.24 5.53 -23.47
CA THR A 125 0.05 6.13 -24.07
C THR A 125 -0.97 6.59 -23.02
N PHE A 126 -0.61 6.52 -21.77
CA PHE A 126 -1.43 6.87 -20.60
C PHE A 126 -0.75 7.97 -19.76
N PRO A 127 -1.52 8.68 -18.91
CA PRO A 127 -0.97 9.74 -18.08
C PRO A 127 0.11 9.27 -17.09
N LEU A 128 1.25 9.95 -17.13
CA LEU A 128 2.30 9.91 -16.13
C LEU A 128 2.17 11.18 -15.27
N LEU A 129 1.67 11.06 -14.06
CA LEU A 129 1.30 12.20 -13.22
C LEU A 129 2.46 12.67 -12.35
N HIS A 130 2.70 13.98 -12.35
CA HIS A 130 3.60 14.66 -11.44
C HIS A 130 2.89 14.96 -10.11
N ASP A 131 3.42 14.45 -9.01
CA ASP A 131 2.97 14.76 -7.66
C ASP A 131 3.84 15.85 -7.05
N GLU A 132 3.47 17.11 -7.29
CA GLU A 132 4.20 18.27 -6.77
C GLU A 132 4.32 18.20 -5.24
N ASP A 133 5.54 18.35 -4.73
CA ASP A 133 5.84 18.26 -3.30
C ASP A 133 5.35 16.96 -2.61
N SER A 134 5.11 15.91 -3.38
CA SER A 134 4.54 14.63 -2.89
C SER A 134 3.23 14.83 -2.11
N ALA A 135 2.39 15.74 -2.59
CA ALA A 135 1.16 16.12 -1.89
C ALA A 135 0.16 14.96 -1.82
N HIS A 136 -0.05 14.25 -2.93
CA HIS A 136 -0.95 13.09 -3.00
C HIS A 136 -0.38 11.88 -2.26
N ILE A 137 0.93 11.61 -2.41
CA ILE A 137 1.66 10.57 -1.68
C ILE A 137 1.48 10.74 -0.17
N LYS A 138 1.59 11.99 0.34
CA LYS A 138 1.35 12.33 1.74
C LYS A 138 -0.11 12.16 2.15
N ALA A 139 -1.04 12.67 1.32
CA ALA A 139 -2.48 12.56 1.58
C ALA A 139 -2.96 11.10 1.64
N MET A 140 -2.37 10.21 0.83
CA MET A 140 -2.66 8.78 0.82
C MET A 140 -1.97 8.01 1.96
N GLY A 141 -1.09 8.66 2.74
CA GLY A 141 -0.37 8.01 3.85
C GLY A 141 0.67 6.99 3.41
N ILE A 142 1.22 7.12 2.19
CA ILE A 142 2.19 6.18 1.61
C ILE A 142 3.59 6.77 1.44
N LEU A 143 3.86 7.94 2.02
CA LEU A 143 5.20 8.55 1.98
C LEU A 143 6.23 7.61 2.60
N ASN A 144 7.33 7.37 1.89
CA ASN A 144 8.44 6.58 2.41
C ASN A 144 9.26 7.40 3.41
N MET A 145 9.07 7.09 4.69
CA MET A 145 9.69 7.79 5.82
C MET A 145 11.16 7.41 6.06
N GLN A 146 11.78 6.59 5.21
CA GLN A 146 13.20 6.20 5.34
C GLN A 146 14.15 7.29 4.84
N TYR A 147 13.64 8.31 4.14
CA TYR A 147 14.44 9.37 3.54
C TYR A 147 14.09 10.73 4.13
N GLU A 148 15.13 11.46 4.52
CA GLU A 148 15.02 12.81 5.09
C GLU A 148 15.13 13.89 4.01
N PRO A 149 14.62 15.12 4.27
CA PRO A 149 14.79 16.26 3.39
C PRO A 149 16.26 16.47 2.98
N GLY A 150 16.49 16.70 1.69
CA GLY A 150 17.83 16.82 1.09
C GLY A 150 18.39 15.51 0.52
N ASN A 151 17.78 14.37 0.82
CA ASN A 151 18.07 13.13 0.12
C ASN A 151 17.33 13.12 -1.23
N ARG A 152 17.99 12.63 -2.30
CA ARG A 152 17.39 12.51 -3.64
C ARG A 152 16.06 11.76 -3.62
N ALA A 153 15.94 10.74 -2.79
CA ALA A 153 14.75 9.91 -2.70
C ALA A 153 13.70 10.45 -1.70
N TYR A 154 13.91 11.62 -1.10
CA TYR A 154 12.89 12.22 -0.24
C TYR A 154 11.65 12.58 -1.06
N GLY A 155 10.48 12.17 -0.57
CA GLY A 155 9.20 12.41 -1.26
C GLY A 155 8.65 11.20 -2.01
N ILE A 156 9.43 10.13 -2.22
CA ILE A 156 8.90 8.93 -2.89
C ILE A 156 7.87 8.19 -2.04
N PRO A 157 6.94 7.44 -2.68
CA PRO A 157 6.03 6.57 -1.96
C PRO A 157 6.68 5.24 -1.58
N TYR A 158 6.07 4.52 -0.62
CA TYR A 158 6.03 3.07 -0.67
C TYR A 158 5.19 2.67 -1.89
N PRO A 159 5.77 1.96 -2.90
CA PRO A 159 5.09 1.74 -4.16
C PRO A 159 3.94 0.73 -4.03
N GLY A 160 2.89 0.92 -4.82
CA GLY A 160 1.73 0.04 -4.85
C GLY A 160 0.71 0.48 -5.90
N ILE A 161 -0.41 -0.21 -5.95
CA ILE A 161 -1.45 -0.05 -6.95
C ILE A 161 -2.80 0.05 -6.27
N PHE A 162 -3.58 1.07 -6.61
CA PHE A 162 -5.00 1.15 -6.30
C PHE A 162 -5.82 0.70 -7.51
N VAL A 163 -6.78 -0.16 -7.29
CA VAL A 163 -7.88 -0.42 -8.22
C VAL A 163 -9.08 0.39 -7.74
N LEU A 164 -9.52 1.34 -8.52
CA LEU A 164 -10.60 2.27 -8.19
C LEU A 164 -11.78 2.04 -9.12
N ASP A 165 -13.00 2.15 -8.63
CA ASP A 165 -14.15 2.24 -9.50
C ASP A 165 -14.26 3.65 -10.14
N ASN A 166 -15.25 3.85 -11.01
CA ASN A 166 -15.47 5.12 -11.70
C ASN A 166 -15.93 6.28 -10.80
N ASN A 167 -16.25 6.01 -9.53
CA ASN A 167 -16.54 7.01 -8.50
C ASN A 167 -15.32 7.31 -7.61
N GLY A 168 -14.17 6.67 -7.88
CA GLY A 168 -12.93 6.82 -7.10
C GLY A 168 -12.94 6.07 -5.78
N VAL A 169 -13.80 5.08 -5.61
CA VAL A 169 -13.81 4.21 -4.43
C VAL A 169 -12.78 3.10 -4.62
N ILE A 170 -11.98 2.88 -3.60
CA ILE A 170 -10.95 1.85 -3.57
C ILE A 170 -11.61 0.46 -3.56
N ARG A 171 -11.39 -0.32 -4.60
CA ARG A 171 -11.89 -1.71 -4.73
C ARG A 171 -10.82 -2.75 -4.41
N ALA A 172 -9.56 -2.43 -4.67
CA ALA A 172 -8.43 -3.23 -4.22
C ALA A 172 -7.19 -2.36 -3.98
N LYS A 173 -6.28 -2.88 -3.15
CA LYS A 173 -4.94 -2.33 -2.90
C LYS A 173 -3.94 -3.46 -3.06
N LEU A 174 -2.96 -3.30 -3.93
CA LEU A 174 -1.93 -4.31 -4.18
C LEU A 174 -0.55 -3.67 -3.99
N ALA A 175 0.27 -4.26 -3.14
CA ALA A 175 1.65 -3.84 -2.91
C ALA A 175 2.46 -5.01 -2.35
N GLU A 176 3.78 -4.93 -2.50
CA GLU A 176 4.72 -5.88 -1.93
C GLU A 176 5.52 -5.22 -0.80
N GLU A 177 5.80 -5.96 0.26
CA GLU A 177 6.61 -5.47 1.38
C GLU A 177 8.03 -5.09 0.92
N ASP A 178 8.63 -5.94 0.09
CA ASP A 178 9.89 -5.62 -0.57
C ASP A 178 9.64 -4.71 -1.77
N TYR A 179 10.04 -3.44 -1.67
CA TYR A 179 9.89 -2.46 -2.74
C TYR A 179 10.54 -2.85 -4.08
N ARG A 180 11.40 -3.86 -4.12
CA ARG A 180 12.01 -4.40 -5.35
C ARG A 180 11.08 -5.35 -6.09
N MET A 181 10.10 -5.89 -5.39
CA MET A 181 9.01 -6.67 -5.96
C MET A 181 7.86 -5.75 -6.36
N ARG A 182 7.02 -6.23 -7.26
CA ARG A 182 5.81 -5.53 -7.70
C ARG A 182 4.69 -6.55 -7.86
N PRO A 183 3.45 -6.16 -7.54
CA PRO A 183 2.30 -7.00 -7.87
C PRO A 183 2.28 -7.33 -9.36
N ASP A 184 2.01 -8.59 -9.70
CA ASP A 184 1.83 -9.01 -11.08
C ASP A 184 0.56 -8.36 -11.64
N PHE A 185 0.61 -7.86 -12.89
CA PHE A 185 -0.55 -7.23 -13.52
C PHE A 185 -1.70 -8.20 -13.80
N SER A 186 -1.46 -9.50 -13.82
CA SER A 186 -2.53 -10.50 -13.85
C SER A 186 -3.41 -10.45 -12.59
N LEU A 187 -2.81 -10.26 -11.40
CA LEU A 187 -3.54 -10.09 -10.14
C LEU A 187 -4.30 -8.76 -10.10
N VAL A 188 -3.72 -7.69 -10.68
CA VAL A 188 -4.39 -6.40 -10.80
C VAL A 188 -5.59 -6.49 -11.74
N LEU A 189 -5.44 -7.21 -12.87
CA LEU A 189 -6.51 -7.45 -13.82
C LEU A 189 -7.64 -8.28 -13.18
N GLU A 190 -7.31 -9.32 -12.42
CA GLU A 190 -8.28 -10.14 -11.69
C GLU A 190 -9.06 -9.28 -10.67
N ALA A 191 -8.37 -8.41 -9.93
CA ALA A 191 -9.01 -7.47 -9.00
C ALA A 191 -9.91 -6.45 -9.72
N ALA A 192 -9.51 -5.95 -10.89
CA ALA A 192 -10.32 -5.03 -11.69
C ALA A 192 -11.58 -5.70 -12.26
N GLN A 193 -11.47 -6.95 -12.73
CA GLN A 193 -12.60 -7.73 -13.20
C GLN A 193 -13.64 -8.07 -12.12
N ALA A 194 -13.23 -8.04 -10.84
CA ALA A 194 -14.11 -8.27 -9.71
C ALA A 194 -14.88 -7.00 -9.26
N VAL A 195 -14.63 -5.86 -9.88
CA VAL A 195 -15.36 -4.60 -9.61
C VAL A 195 -16.71 -4.65 -10.33
N GLU A 196 -17.79 -4.64 -9.53
CA GLU A 196 -19.19 -4.59 -10.00
C GLU A 196 -19.71 -3.16 -10.04
#